data_e5d94ae30a6bdb85319af026ffac190b
#
_entry.id   e5d94ae30a6bdb85319af026ffac190b
#
_cell.length_a   1.000
_cell.length_b   1.000
_cell.length_c   1.000
_cell.angle_alpha   90.00
_cell.angle_beta   90.00
_cell.angle_gamma   90.00
#
_symmetry.space_group_name_H-M   'P 1'
#
loop_
_entity.id
_entity.type
_entity.pdbx_description
1 polymer ?
#
loop_
_entity_poly.entity_id
_entity_poly.type
_entity_poly.pdbx_seq_one_letter_code
_entity_poly.pdbx_strand_id
1 'polypeptide(L)'
;MASSIDLDQTAPTILVVEDEFLIRFMVSDALRDAGFAVIEACDADEALEIAYSDVPLELIFSDVRMPGSMDGLGLLAQVQDLRPAVPVIITSGHLLPGEALSKGAAKFLGKPYTFDEAVNLIKSELGSS
;
A
#
# COMPACT_ATOMS: atom_id res chain seq x y z
N MET A 1 -22.46 -20.05 -9.90
CA MET A 1 -21.59 -20.01 -11.05
C MET A 1 -20.14 -19.84 -10.64
N ALA A 2 -19.31 -20.56 -11.26
CA ALA A 2 -17.87 -20.47 -10.99
C ALA A 2 -17.33 -19.06 -11.26
N SER A 3 -17.93 -18.36 -12.20
CA SER A 3 -17.46 -17.04 -12.59
C SER A 3 -17.46 -16.02 -11.46
N SER A 4 -18.46 -16.07 -10.54
CA SER A 4 -18.48 -15.11 -9.45
C SER A 4 -17.39 -15.42 -8.42
N ILE A 5 -17.07 -16.68 -8.22
CA ILE A 5 -15.97 -17.08 -7.35
C ILE A 5 -14.65 -16.63 -7.96
N ASP A 6 -14.48 -16.78 -9.26
CA ASP A 6 -13.27 -16.37 -9.93
C ASP A 6 -13.05 -14.87 -9.83
N LEU A 7 -14.13 -14.08 -9.92
CA LEU A 7 -14.03 -12.63 -9.79
C LEU A 7 -13.50 -12.24 -8.40
N ASP A 8 -13.99 -12.89 -7.35
CA ASP A 8 -13.51 -12.62 -6.00
C ASP A 8 -12.04 -12.98 -5.85
N GLN A 9 -11.63 -14.08 -6.45
CA GLN A 9 -10.24 -14.56 -6.36
C GLN A 9 -9.28 -13.70 -7.16
N THR A 10 -9.78 -12.94 -8.12
CA THR A 10 -8.92 -12.11 -8.97
C THR A 10 -8.80 -10.68 -8.47
N ALA A 11 -9.49 -10.33 -7.39
CA ALA A 11 -9.37 -8.99 -6.82
C ALA A 11 -7.95 -8.75 -6.35
N PRO A 12 -7.28 -7.68 -6.82
CA PRO A 12 -5.93 -7.39 -6.35
C PRO A 12 -5.93 -7.07 -4.86
N THR A 13 -4.91 -7.52 -4.17
CA THR A 13 -4.77 -7.30 -2.73
C THR A 13 -3.79 -6.18 -2.46
N ILE A 14 -4.25 -5.17 -1.73
CA ILE A 14 -3.46 -4.00 -1.35
C ILE A 14 -3.15 -4.09 0.14
N LEU A 15 -1.88 -3.94 0.51
CA LEU A 15 -1.48 -3.80 1.90
C LEU A 15 -1.42 -2.32 2.23
N VAL A 16 -2.28 -1.88 3.15
CA VAL A 16 -2.33 -0.49 3.61
C VAL A 16 -1.61 -0.39 4.94
N VAL A 17 -0.55 0.41 5.00
CA VAL A 17 0.28 0.57 6.19
C VAL A 17 0.16 2.01 6.68
N GLU A 18 -0.53 2.20 7.79
CA GLU A 18 -0.84 3.51 8.33
C GLU A 18 -1.12 3.38 9.83
N ASP A 19 -0.42 4.16 10.66
CA ASP A 19 -0.59 4.06 12.11
C ASP A 19 -1.85 4.74 12.63
N GLU A 20 -2.34 5.78 11.93
CA GLU A 20 -3.56 6.44 12.34
C GLU A 20 -4.77 5.60 11.93
N PHE A 21 -5.47 5.09 12.94
CA PHE A 21 -6.58 4.16 12.72
C PHE A 21 -7.63 4.72 11.75
N LEU A 22 -8.03 5.97 11.96
CA LEU A 22 -9.12 6.53 11.15
C LEU A 22 -8.73 6.65 9.69
N ILE A 23 -7.51 7.13 9.42
CA ILE A 23 -7.02 7.25 8.04
C ILE A 23 -6.90 5.87 7.41
N ARG A 24 -6.31 4.91 8.14
CA ARG A 24 -6.17 3.54 7.66
C ARG A 24 -7.53 2.95 7.31
N PHE A 25 -8.52 3.13 8.20
CA PHE A 25 -9.87 2.60 7.98
C PHE A 25 -10.50 3.22 6.74
N MET A 26 -10.42 4.54 6.58
CA MET A 26 -11.09 5.23 5.48
C MET A 26 -10.44 4.92 4.13
N VAL A 27 -9.13 4.86 4.08
CA VAL A 27 -8.43 4.46 2.85
C VAL A 27 -8.79 3.02 2.49
N SER A 28 -8.76 2.13 3.47
CA SER A 28 -9.10 0.72 3.24
C SER A 28 -10.52 0.54 2.75
N ASP A 29 -11.45 1.30 3.35
CA ASP A 29 -12.86 1.25 2.96
C ASP A 29 -13.03 1.73 1.50
N ALA A 30 -12.38 2.82 1.15
CA ALA A 30 -12.44 3.35 -0.22
C ALA A 30 -11.86 2.35 -1.23
N LEU A 31 -10.78 1.67 -0.87
CA LEU A 31 -10.19 0.66 -1.74
C LEU A 31 -11.11 -0.55 -1.91
N ARG A 32 -11.73 -1.01 -0.82
CA ARG A 32 -12.68 -2.12 -0.90
C ARG A 32 -13.88 -1.77 -1.76
N ASP A 33 -14.38 -0.53 -1.64
CA ASP A 33 -15.47 -0.05 -2.50
C ASP A 33 -15.06 -0.03 -3.98
N ALA A 34 -13.78 0.17 -4.25
CA ALA A 34 -13.26 0.20 -5.61
C ALA A 34 -12.97 -1.20 -6.16
N GLY A 35 -13.20 -2.26 -5.36
CA GLY A 35 -13.05 -3.63 -5.82
C GLY A 35 -11.76 -4.32 -5.41
N PHE A 36 -10.96 -3.70 -4.55
CA PHE A 36 -9.72 -4.31 -4.07
C PHE A 36 -9.94 -5.11 -2.80
N ALA A 37 -9.16 -6.15 -2.62
CA ALA A 37 -8.99 -6.78 -1.32
C ALA A 37 -7.96 -5.97 -0.54
N VAL A 38 -8.14 -5.82 0.76
CA VAL A 38 -7.25 -4.98 1.57
C VAL A 38 -6.82 -5.73 2.82
N ILE A 39 -5.52 -5.66 3.10
CA ILE A 39 -4.96 -6.08 4.38
C ILE A 39 -4.41 -4.82 5.03
N GLU A 40 -4.64 -4.66 6.33
CA GLU A 40 -4.22 -3.46 7.05
C GLU A 40 -3.10 -3.78 8.01
N ALA A 41 -2.12 -2.88 8.09
CA ALA A 41 -1.05 -2.96 9.07
C ALA A 41 -0.92 -1.60 9.75
N CYS A 42 -0.69 -1.59 11.06
CA CYS A 42 -0.63 -0.35 11.82
C CYS A 42 0.79 0.21 11.90
N ASP A 43 1.79 -0.56 11.51
CA ASP A 43 3.18 -0.09 11.49
C ASP A 43 4.00 -0.94 10.50
N ALA A 44 5.26 -0.56 10.33
CA ALA A 44 6.14 -1.24 9.39
C ALA A 44 6.49 -2.65 9.84
N ASP A 45 6.59 -2.88 11.14
CA ASP A 45 6.92 -4.21 11.66
C ASP A 45 5.81 -5.21 11.33
N GLU A 46 4.57 -4.81 11.52
CA GLU A 46 3.42 -5.65 11.17
C GLU A 46 3.36 -5.88 9.66
N ALA A 47 3.59 -4.82 8.88
CA ALA A 47 3.63 -4.93 7.42
C ALA A 47 4.72 -5.90 6.96
N LEU A 48 5.87 -5.87 7.61
CA LEU A 48 6.98 -6.74 7.25
C LEU A 48 6.64 -8.20 7.52
N GLU A 49 5.96 -8.49 8.62
CA GLU A 49 5.50 -9.85 8.90
C GLU A 49 4.58 -10.36 7.79
N ILE A 50 3.69 -9.50 7.32
CA ILE A 50 2.79 -9.85 6.22
C ILE A 50 3.59 -10.10 4.94
N ALA A 51 4.60 -9.27 4.67
CA ALA A 51 5.44 -9.42 3.48
C ALA A 51 6.26 -10.71 3.50
N TYR A 52 6.64 -11.19 4.69
CA TYR A 52 7.36 -12.46 4.83
C TYR A 52 6.44 -13.67 4.65
N SER A 53 5.13 -13.50 4.81
CA SER A 53 4.18 -14.59 4.68
C SER A 53 3.92 -14.93 3.21
N ASP A 54 3.10 -15.94 2.97
CA ASP A 54 2.72 -16.35 1.62
C ASP A 54 1.53 -15.58 1.08
N VAL A 55 1.04 -14.58 1.81
CA VAL A 55 -0.14 -13.82 1.40
C VAL A 55 0.13 -13.13 0.06
N PRO A 56 -0.75 -13.29 -0.93
CA PRO A 56 -0.60 -12.57 -2.19
C PRO A 56 -0.77 -11.06 -1.97
N LEU A 57 0.17 -10.29 -2.50
CA LEU A 57 0.12 -8.82 -2.46
C LEU A 57 0.43 -8.30 -3.85
N GLU A 58 -0.41 -7.40 -4.34
CA GLU A 58 -0.19 -6.74 -5.62
C GLU A 58 0.45 -5.37 -5.45
N LEU A 59 0.25 -4.72 -4.30
CA LEU A 59 0.77 -3.38 -4.07
C LEU A 59 0.78 -3.08 -2.58
N ILE A 60 1.75 -2.26 -2.14
CA ILE A 60 1.81 -1.77 -0.77
C ILE A 60 1.66 -0.25 -0.80
N PHE A 61 0.76 0.28 0.02
CA PHE A 61 0.49 1.70 0.15
C PHE A 61 0.84 2.09 1.58
N SER A 62 1.94 2.83 1.77
CA SER A 62 2.51 3.05 3.10
C SER A 62 2.83 4.49 3.41
N ASP A 63 2.50 4.92 4.62
CA ASP A 63 3.00 6.17 5.17
C ASP A 63 4.48 6.01 5.51
N VAL A 64 5.19 7.13 5.61
CA VAL A 64 6.61 7.15 6.03
C VAL A 64 6.70 7.18 7.55
N ARG A 65 6.02 8.11 8.19
CA ARG A 65 6.13 8.30 9.64
C ARG A 65 5.22 7.34 10.39
N MET A 66 5.84 6.43 11.09
CA MET A 66 5.13 5.44 11.89
C MET A 66 5.96 5.11 13.11
N PRO A 67 5.33 4.75 14.24
CA PRO A 67 6.07 4.33 15.43
C PRO A 67 6.72 2.97 15.20
N GLY A 68 7.65 2.62 16.07
CA GLY A 68 8.30 1.32 16.04
C GLY A 68 9.74 1.40 15.56
N SER A 69 10.31 0.26 15.25
CA SER A 69 11.74 0.17 14.92
C SER A 69 12.06 0.60 13.50
N MET A 70 11.04 0.80 12.66
CA MET A 70 11.22 1.05 11.24
C MET A 70 10.13 1.98 10.73
N ASP A 71 10.48 2.90 9.83
CA ASP A 71 9.51 3.75 9.16
C ASP A 71 9.17 3.19 7.76
N GLY A 72 8.37 3.94 7.00
CA GLY A 72 7.95 3.50 5.68
C GLY A 72 9.08 3.37 4.67
N LEU A 73 10.14 4.17 4.80
CA LEU A 73 11.30 4.05 3.91
C LEU A 73 12.11 2.79 4.24
N GLY A 74 12.22 2.45 5.52
CA GLY A 74 12.84 1.19 5.92
C GLY A 74 12.05 0.00 5.42
N LEU A 75 10.74 0.08 5.52
CA LEU A 75 9.86 -0.96 4.98
C LEU A 75 10.05 -1.11 3.47
N LEU A 76 10.11 0.01 2.75
CA LEU A 76 10.34 -0.01 1.30
C LEU A 76 11.62 -0.79 0.95
N ALA A 77 12.71 -0.51 1.66
CA ALA A 77 13.97 -1.19 1.42
C ALA A 77 13.85 -2.70 1.63
N GLN A 78 13.17 -3.12 2.69
CA GLN A 78 12.98 -4.54 2.99
C GLN A 78 12.09 -5.22 1.95
N VAL A 79 11.03 -4.56 1.53
CA VAL A 79 10.10 -5.14 0.55
C VAL A 79 10.78 -5.31 -0.80
N GLN A 80 11.68 -4.41 -1.18
CA GLN A 80 12.42 -4.54 -2.44
C GLN A 80 13.24 -5.82 -2.47
N ASP A 81 13.76 -6.26 -1.33
CA ASP A 81 14.51 -7.51 -1.25
C ASP A 81 13.59 -8.73 -1.19
N LEU A 82 12.49 -8.62 -0.45
CA LEU A 82 11.59 -9.75 -0.22
C LEU A 82 10.64 -10.01 -1.37
N ARG A 83 10.12 -8.95 -1.95
CA ARG A 83 9.10 -9.02 -3.00
C ARG A 83 9.37 -7.95 -4.05
N PRO A 84 10.43 -8.12 -4.84
CA PRO A 84 10.85 -7.08 -5.80
C PRO A 84 9.80 -6.75 -6.86
N ALA A 85 8.85 -7.64 -7.12
CA ALA A 85 7.80 -7.39 -8.09
C ALA A 85 6.63 -6.57 -7.53
N VAL A 86 6.58 -6.36 -6.21
CA VAL A 86 5.46 -5.63 -5.58
C VAL A 86 5.79 -4.15 -5.52
N PRO A 87 5.04 -3.29 -6.23
CA PRO A 87 5.28 -1.84 -6.16
C PRO A 87 4.85 -1.28 -4.82
N VAL A 88 5.58 -0.27 -4.36
CA VAL A 88 5.29 0.42 -3.11
C VAL A 88 4.99 1.88 -3.44
N ILE A 89 3.83 2.36 -3.01
CA ILE A 89 3.48 3.78 -3.08
C ILE A 89 3.67 4.37 -1.69
N ILE A 90 4.42 5.45 -1.62
CA ILE A 90 4.74 6.13 -0.36
C ILE A 90 3.89 7.39 -0.22
N THR A 91 3.36 7.62 0.98
CA THR A 91 2.66 8.86 1.30
C THR A 91 3.37 9.57 2.43
N SER A 92 3.44 10.89 2.37
CA SER A 92 4.08 11.68 3.42
C SER A 92 3.66 13.15 3.31
N GLY A 93 3.59 13.82 4.46
CA GLY A 93 3.41 15.26 4.50
C GLY A 93 4.71 16.03 4.59
N HIS A 94 5.83 15.34 4.67
CA HIS A 94 7.13 15.98 4.94
C HIS A 94 8.20 15.65 3.90
N LEU A 95 8.12 14.46 3.32
CA LEU A 95 9.12 14.01 2.36
C LEU A 95 8.86 14.65 1.00
N LEU A 96 9.92 14.96 0.27
CA LEU A 96 9.78 15.40 -1.11
C LEU A 96 9.59 14.19 -2.03
N PRO A 97 8.81 14.34 -3.12
CA PRO A 97 8.57 13.21 -4.02
C PRO A 97 9.84 12.54 -4.52
N GLY A 98 10.87 13.34 -4.86
CA GLY A 98 12.13 12.80 -5.36
C GLY A 98 12.85 11.90 -4.38
N GLU A 99 12.69 12.14 -3.08
CA GLU A 99 13.33 11.31 -2.07
C GLU A 99 12.74 9.90 -2.05
N ALA A 100 11.43 9.79 -2.10
CA ALA A 100 10.77 8.49 -2.13
C ALA A 100 11.09 7.74 -3.41
N LEU A 101 11.00 8.43 -4.54
CA LEU A 101 11.24 7.81 -5.85
C LEU A 101 12.69 7.36 -6.02
N SER A 102 13.65 8.14 -5.51
CA SER A 102 15.07 7.77 -5.60
C SER A 102 15.39 6.53 -4.76
N LYS A 103 14.56 6.22 -3.76
CA LYS A 103 14.73 5.03 -2.94
C LYS A 103 13.97 3.82 -3.47
N GLY A 104 13.28 3.96 -4.59
CA GLY A 104 12.63 2.86 -5.26
C GLY A 104 11.12 2.80 -5.13
N ALA A 105 10.49 3.83 -4.54
CA ALA A 105 9.03 3.87 -4.51
C ALA A 105 8.51 3.97 -5.94
N ALA A 106 7.46 3.24 -6.24
CA ALA A 106 6.86 3.28 -7.57
C ALA A 106 6.19 4.62 -7.83
N LYS A 107 5.53 5.15 -6.79
CA LYS A 107 4.86 6.46 -6.85
C LYS A 107 4.88 7.10 -5.47
N PHE A 108 4.61 8.41 -5.45
CA PHE A 108 4.53 9.18 -4.21
C PHE A 108 3.24 9.97 -4.21
N LEU A 109 2.56 10.02 -3.06
CA LEU A 109 1.34 10.81 -2.88
C LEU A 109 1.51 11.68 -1.65
N GLY A 110 1.56 13.00 -1.83
CA GLY A 110 1.73 13.95 -0.73
C GLY A 110 0.48 14.10 0.12
N LYS A 111 0.66 14.29 1.42
CA LYS A 111 -0.43 14.58 2.35
C LYS A 111 -0.65 16.09 2.44
N PRO A 112 -1.86 16.54 2.57
CA PRO A 112 -3.10 15.75 2.59
C PRO A 112 -3.51 15.31 1.19
N TYR A 113 -4.14 14.16 1.10
CA TYR A 113 -4.68 13.65 -0.16
C TYR A 113 -6.13 13.25 0.05
N THR A 114 -6.87 13.16 -1.05
CA THR A 114 -8.23 12.62 -0.98
C THR A 114 -8.16 11.11 -1.16
N PHE A 115 -9.19 10.41 -0.66
CA PHE A 115 -9.22 8.96 -0.83
C PHE A 115 -9.40 8.57 -2.29
N ASP A 116 -10.09 9.41 -3.07
CA ASP A 116 -10.19 9.19 -4.52
C ASP A 116 -8.84 9.29 -5.20
N GLU A 117 -7.99 10.24 -4.79
CA GLU A 117 -6.64 10.33 -5.32
C GLU A 117 -5.83 9.07 -5.04
N ALA A 118 -5.95 8.54 -3.82
CA ALA A 118 -5.25 7.32 -3.45
C ALA A 118 -5.74 6.14 -4.29
N VAL A 119 -7.04 5.98 -4.42
CA VAL A 119 -7.63 4.90 -5.22
C VAL A 119 -7.19 5.00 -6.67
N ASN A 120 -7.26 6.20 -7.25
CA ASN A 120 -6.90 6.37 -8.66
C ASN A 120 -5.42 6.11 -8.91
N LEU A 121 -4.57 6.52 -7.99
CA LEU A 121 -3.13 6.30 -8.11
C LEU A 121 -2.80 4.80 -8.05
N ILE A 122 -3.44 4.08 -7.16
CA ILE A 122 -3.26 2.63 -7.04
C ILE A 122 -3.75 1.93 -8.31
N LYS A 123 -4.91 2.30 -8.80
CA LYS A 123 -5.42 1.75 -10.06
C LYS A 123 -4.45 2.00 -11.21
N SER A 124 -3.92 3.21 -11.29
CA SER A 124 -2.96 3.58 -12.32
C SER A 124 -1.70 2.72 -12.23
N GLU A 125 -1.19 2.49 -11.03
CA GLU A 125 0.01 1.69 -10.85
C GLU A 125 -0.20 0.24 -11.24
N LEU A 126 -1.38 -0.31 -10.97
CA LEU A 126 -1.69 -1.70 -11.30
C LEU A 126 -2.14 -1.89 -12.75
N GLY A 127 -2.22 -0.80 -13.52
CA GLY A 127 -2.66 -0.87 -14.91
C GLY A 127 -4.16 -1.06 -15.08
N SER A 128 -4.92 -0.90 -14.01
CA SER A 128 -6.38 -0.97 -14.06
C SER A 128 -6.93 0.39 -14.50
N SER A 129 -7.76 0.41 -15.47
CA SER A 129 -8.32 1.68 -15.94
C SER A 129 -9.83 1.68 -15.84
#